data_deb908648c5013c6a0e67c4b892b7adb
#
_entry.id   deb908648c5013c6a0e67c4b892b7adb
#
_cell.length_a   1.000
_cell.length_b   1.000
_cell.length_c   1.000
_cell.angle_alpha   90.00
_cell.angle_beta   90.00
_cell.angle_gamma   90.00
#
_symmetry.space_group_name_H-M   'P 1'
#
loop_
_entity.id
_entity.type
_entity.pdbx_description
1 polymer ?
#
loop_
_entity_poly.entity_id
_entity_poly.type
_entity_poly.pdbx_seq_one_letter_code
_entity_poly.pdbx_strand_id
1 'polypeptide(L)'
;MYSYHSATVESDSGKKLSDGVIISFAFDQMSIHLNNTDEIKINETLIINIFTKTNGCIIYKGIAKALYNNALTIDCVIFIEEKQRRKNHRMTVSIPLHVKRINRGNKNTFNLQKPILMKARDISINGILLESTLDIPDDIHFNIDLPLKNMTLNIVTDTVRKYVKD
;
A
#
# COMPACT_ATOMS: atom_id res chain seq x y z
N MET A 1 -1.79 -12.13 -16.14
CA MET A 1 -1.27 -13.04 -15.10
C MET A 1 -0.89 -12.22 -13.87
N TYR A 2 -1.46 -12.50 -12.70
CA TYR A 2 -1.32 -11.67 -11.47
C TYR A 2 -0.36 -12.28 -10.45
N SER A 3 0.54 -13.18 -10.85
CA SER A 3 1.50 -13.80 -9.92
C SER A 3 2.29 -12.75 -9.15
N TYR A 4 2.45 -12.98 -7.85
CA TYR A 4 3.13 -12.07 -6.89
C TYR A 4 2.44 -10.72 -6.62
N HIS A 5 1.17 -10.55 -7.04
CA HIS A 5 0.39 -9.39 -6.62
C HIS A 5 -0.17 -9.61 -5.21
N SER A 6 -0.18 -8.52 -4.42
CA SER A 6 -0.84 -8.56 -3.11
C SER A 6 -2.34 -8.70 -3.28
N ALA A 7 -2.94 -9.49 -2.42
CA ALA A 7 -4.38 -9.67 -2.39
C ALA A 7 -4.90 -9.59 -0.95
N THR A 8 -6.15 -9.16 -0.81
CA THR A 8 -6.94 -9.31 0.42
C THR A 8 -8.08 -10.28 0.14
N VAL A 9 -8.28 -11.23 1.02
CA VAL A 9 -9.40 -12.18 0.99
C VAL A 9 -10.44 -11.75 2.00
N GLU A 10 -11.68 -11.64 1.57
CA GLU A 10 -12.83 -11.24 2.36
C GLU A 10 -13.94 -12.29 2.26
N SER A 11 -14.79 -12.38 3.28
CA SER A 11 -16.04 -13.15 3.21
C SER A 11 -17.01 -12.51 2.22
N ASP A 12 -18.06 -13.22 1.84
CA ASP A 12 -19.14 -12.68 0.97
C ASP A 12 -19.86 -11.47 1.62
N SER A 13 -19.80 -11.35 2.96
CA SER A 13 -20.32 -10.18 3.69
C SER A 13 -19.37 -8.98 3.74
N GLY A 14 -18.18 -9.08 3.13
CA GLY A 14 -17.16 -8.01 3.11
C GLY A 14 -16.28 -7.93 4.36
N LYS A 15 -16.34 -8.93 5.27
CA LYS A 15 -15.39 -9.01 6.40
C LYS A 15 -14.04 -9.46 5.88
N LYS A 16 -12.99 -8.69 6.15
CA LYS A 16 -11.61 -9.09 5.84
C LYS A 16 -11.22 -10.33 6.67
N LEU A 17 -10.74 -11.38 5.98
CA LEU A 17 -10.29 -12.63 6.57
C LEU A 17 -8.77 -12.74 6.61
N SER A 18 -8.09 -12.38 5.51
CA SER A 18 -6.63 -12.43 5.42
C SER A 18 -6.07 -11.50 4.34
N ASP A 19 -4.80 -11.14 4.48
CA ASP A 19 -3.98 -10.67 3.37
C ASP A 19 -3.12 -11.81 2.84
N GLY A 20 -2.67 -11.69 1.61
CA GLY A 20 -1.82 -12.69 0.98
C GLY A 20 -1.22 -12.23 -0.35
N VAL A 21 -0.60 -13.17 -1.03
CA VAL A 21 0.04 -12.96 -2.34
C VAL A 21 -0.46 -14.02 -3.32
N ILE A 22 -0.84 -13.59 -4.52
CA ILE A 22 -1.24 -14.50 -5.59
C ILE A 22 -0.06 -15.34 -6.03
N ILE A 23 -0.19 -16.67 -5.92
CA ILE A 23 0.81 -17.63 -6.42
C ILE A 23 0.57 -17.89 -7.91
N SER A 24 -0.68 -18.22 -8.25
CA SER A 24 -1.08 -18.51 -9.61
C SER A 24 -2.53 -18.11 -9.86
N PHE A 25 -2.84 -17.79 -11.10
CA PHE A 25 -4.20 -17.59 -11.57
C PHE A 25 -4.30 -18.07 -13.01
N ALA A 26 -5.04 -19.12 -13.26
CA ALA A 26 -5.24 -19.71 -14.57
C ALA A 26 -6.69 -20.17 -14.71
N PHE A 27 -7.32 -19.82 -15.83
CA PHE A 27 -8.72 -20.09 -16.11
C PHE A 27 -9.64 -19.57 -15.00
N ASP A 28 -10.35 -20.45 -14.30
CA ASP A 28 -11.27 -20.17 -13.22
C ASP A 28 -10.74 -20.59 -11.84
N GLN A 29 -9.42 -20.88 -11.75
CA GLN A 29 -8.77 -21.28 -10.50
C GLN A 29 -7.67 -20.29 -10.11
N MET A 30 -7.64 -19.95 -8.82
CA MET A 30 -6.65 -19.05 -8.22
C MET A 30 -6.00 -19.72 -7.00
N SER A 31 -4.69 -19.53 -6.84
CA SER A 31 -3.96 -19.94 -5.63
C SER A 31 -3.34 -18.73 -4.97
N ILE A 32 -3.56 -18.59 -3.64
CA ILE A 32 -3.10 -17.46 -2.83
C ILE A 32 -2.34 -17.99 -1.63
N HIS A 33 -1.14 -17.48 -1.39
CA HIS A 33 -0.46 -17.69 -0.11
C HIS A 33 -0.93 -16.65 0.89
N LEU A 34 -1.57 -17.09 1.96
CA LEU A 34 -2.18 -16.26 2.99
C LEU A 34 -1.24 -16.02 4.17
N ASN A 35 -1.34 -14.85 4.78
CA ASN A 35 -0.62 -14.52 6.02
C ASN A 35 -1.27 -15.18 7.25
N ASN A 36 -2.59 -15.36 7.24
CA ASN A 36 -3.37 -16.03 8.28
C ASN A 36 -4.49 -16.86 7.63
N THR A 37 -4.85 -17.99 8.23
CA THR A 37 -5.83 -18.94 7.70
C THR A 37 -6.95 -19.26 8.68
N ASP A 38 -6.93 -18.72 9.90
CA ASP A 38 -7.82 -19.09 11.00
C ASP A 38 -9.31 -18.93 10.70
N GLU A 39 -9.65 -17.93 9.89
CA GLU A 39 -11.03 -17.61 9.55
C GLU A 39 -11.47 -18.15 8.18
N ILE A 40 -10.59 -18.84 7.45
CA ILE A 40 -10.92 -19.40 6.13
C ILE A 40 -11.64 -20.72 6.27
N LYS A 41 -12.82 -20.83 5.68
CA LYS A 41 -13.61 -22.06 5.65
C LYS A 41 -13.74 -22.56 4.21
N ILE A 42 -13.56 -23.87 4.05
CA ILE A 42 -13.69 -24.53 2.76
C ILE A 42 -15.18 -24.58 2.35
N ASN A 43 -15.42 -24.49 1.05
CA ASN A 43 -16.72 -24.39 0.39
C ASN A 43 -17.47 -23.07 0.66
N GLU A 44 -16.86 -22.10 1.33
CA GLU A 44 -17.44 -20.76 1.42
C GLU A 44 -17.07 -19.89 0.22
N THR A 45 -17.96 -18.98 -0.10
CA THR A 45 -17.73 -17.94 -1.11
C THR A 45 -16.84 -16.87 -0.56
N LEU A 46 -15.82 -16.50 -1.32
CA LEU A 46 -14.84 -15.49 -0.98
C LEU A 46 -14.81 -14.36 -2.01
N ILE A 47 -14.52 -13.16 -1.54
CA ILE A 47 -14.20 -12.00 -2.36
C ILE A 47 -12.68 -11.81 -2.32
N ILE A 48 -12.05 -11.68 -3.47
CA ILE A 48 -10.62 -11.53 -3.62
C ILE A 48 -10.33 -10.17 -4.25
N ASN A 49 -9.69 -9.30 -3.48
CA ASN A 49 -9.25 -7.98 -3.91
C ASN A 49 -7.77 -8.04 -4.30
N ILE A 50 -7.45 -7.98 -5.59
CA ILE A 50 -6.08 -8.00 -6.10
C ILE A 50 -5.61 -6.57 -6.34
N PHE A 51 -4.48 -6.19 -5.73
CA PHE A 51 -3.91 -4.86 -5.87
C PHE A 51 -2.84 -4.83 -6.96
N THR A 52 -3.07 -4.04 -7.99
CA THR A 52 -2.13 -3.85 -9.09
C THR A 52 -1.47 -2.48 -9.02
N LYS A 53 -0.30 -2.35 -9.63
CA LYS A 53 0.42 -1.06 -9.69
C LYS A 53 -0.30 -0.05 -10.56
N THR A 54 -0.93 -0.50 -11.63
CA THR A 54 -1.54 0.33 -12.67
C THR A 54 -3.04 0.49 -12.47
N ASN A 55 -3.75 -0.60 -12.24
CA ASN A 55 -5.21 -0.65 -12.34
C ASN A 55 -5.94 -0.54 -10.99
N GLY A 56 -5.18 -0.29 -9.90
CA GLY A 56 -5.81 -0.13 -8.60
C GLY A 56 -6.20 -1.45 -7.95
N CYS A 57 -7.49 -1.76 -7.84
CA CYS A 57 -8.01 -2.98 -7.22
C CYS A 57 -8.92 -3.71 -8.19
N ILE A 58 -8.60 -4.97 -8.47
CA ILE A 58 -9.44 -5.86 -9.28
C ILE A 58 -10.10 -6.85 -8.33
N ILE A 59 -11.41 -6.97 -8.43
CA ILE A 59 -12.23 -7.76 -7.52
C ILE A 59 -12.72 -9.01 -8.24
N TYR A 60 -12.44 -10.13 -7.63
CA TYR A 60 -12.94 -11.45 -8.04
C TYR A 60 -13.79 -12.05 -6.94
N LYS A 61 -14.62 -13.02 -7.31
CA LYS A 61 -15.39 -13.88 -6.42
C LYS A 61 -15.11 -15.32 -6.79
N GLY A 62 -15.00 -16.20 -5.80
CA GLY A 62 -14.77 -17.62 -6.03
C GLY A 62 -15.12 -18.44 -4.79
N ILE A 63 -14.90 -19.74 -4.85
CA ILE A 63 -15.23 -20.69 -3.78
C ILE A 63 -13.93 -21.26 -3.23
N ALA A 64 -13.73 -21.18 -1.91
CA ALA A 64 -12.60 -21.81 -1.23
C ALA A 64 -12.65 -23.32 -1.42
N LYS A 65 -11.66 -23.92 -2.10
CA LYS A 65 -11.64 -25.33 -2.45
C LYS A 65 -10.77 -26.17 -1.53
N ALA A 66 -9.57 -25.66 -1.26
CA ALA A 66 -8.59 -26.35 -0.44
C ALA A 66 -7.67 -25.33 0.25
N LEU A 67 -7.18 -25.72 1.42
CA LEU A 67 -6.23 -24.93 2.20
C LEU A 67 -5.13 -25.87 2.69
N TYR A 68 -3.87 -25.61 2.29
CA TYR A 68 -2.73 -26.41 2.70
C TYR A 68 -1.48 -25.51 2.84
N ASN A 69 -0.81 -25.59 3.98
CA ASN A 69 0.40 -24.79 4.28
C ASN A 69 0.25 -23.30 3.89
N ASN A 70 -0.83 -22.67 4.35
CA ASN A 70 -1.21 -21.28 4.04
C ASN A 70 -1.50 -21.02 2.54
N ALA A 71 -1.44 -22.01 1.67
CA ALA A 71 -1.87 -21.89 0.29
C ALA A 71 -3.36 -22.21 0.17
N LEU A 72 -4.15 -21.19 -0.14
CA LEU A 72 -5.57 -21.30 -0.43
C LEU A 72 -5.78 -21.49 -1.93
N THR A 73 -6.47 -22.56 -2.30
CA THR A 73 -6.97 -22.76 -3.67
C THR A 73 -8.42 -22.33 -3.74
N ILE A 74 -8.75 -21.52 -4.72
CA ILE A 74 -10.08 -20.97 -4.99
C ILE A 74 -10.49 -21.41 -6.39
N ASP A 75 -11.66 -22.03 -6.50
CA ASP A 75 -12.27 -22.45 -7.76
C ASP A 75 -13.42 -21.52 -8.16
N CYS A 76 -13.88 -21.66 -9.40
CA CYS A 76 -15.00 -20.89 -9.98
C CYS A 76 -14.77 -19.39 -9.84
N VAL A 77 -13.54 -18.97 -10.09
CA VAL A 77 -13.15 -17.56 -9.96
C VAL A 77 -13.76 -16.76 -11.10
N ILE A 78 -14.61 -15.81 -10.76
CA ILE A 78 -15.25 -14.88 -11.69
C ILE A 78 -14.83 -13.45 -11.40
N PHE A 79 -14.64 -12.67 -12.46
CA PHE A 79 -14.42 -11.23 -12.36
C PHE A 79 -15.70 -10.52 -11.93
N ILE A 80 -15.60 -9.60 -10.99
CA ILE A 80 -16.72 -8.76 -10.52
C ILE A 80 -16.56 -7.36 -11.05
N GLU A 81 -15.50 -6.66 -10.70
CA GLU A 81 -15.27 -5.27 -11.07
C GLU A 81 -13.80 -4.87 -10.93
N GLU A 82 -13.47 -3.74 -11.54
CA GLU A 82 -12.20 -3.05 -11.35
C GLU A 82 -12.45 -1.69 -10.72
N LYS A 83 -11.81 -1.42 -9.57
CA LYS A 83 -11.92 -0.16 -8.84
C LYS A 83 -10.60 0.60 -8.90
N GLN A 84 -10.58 1.76 -9.55
CA GLN A 84 -9.47 2.67 -9.42
C GLN A 84 -9.49 3.32 -8.03
N ARG A 85 -8.63 2.81 -7.12
CA ARG A 85 -8.53 3.32 -5.74
C ARG A 85 -7.84 4.67 -5.64
N ARG A 86 -6.99 4.99 -6.62
CA ARG A 86 -6.20 6.23 -6.62
C ARG A 86 -6.84 7.26 -7.52
N LYS A 87 -7.34 8.33 -6.91
CA LYS A 87 -7.87 9.47 -7.68
C LYS A 87 -6.77 10.20 -8.48
N ASN A 88 -5.52 10.12 -8.02
CA ASN A 88 -4.40 10.83 -8.61
C ASN A 88 -3.28 9.89 -8.98
N HIS A 89 -2.65 10.18 -10.11
CA HIS A 89 -1.46 9.47 -10.56
C HIS A 89 -0.30 9.67 -9.57
N ARG A 90 0.52 8.64 -9.39
CA ARG A 90 1.75 8.68 -8.61
C ARG A 90 2.94 8.43 -9.51
N MET A 91 3.95 9.26 -9.38
CA MET A 91 5.20 9.09 -10.09
C MET A 91 6.25 8.51 -9.15
N THR A 92 6.85 7.39 -9.53
CA THR A 92 8.02 6.87 -8.83
C THR A 92 9.20 7.78 -9.09
N VAL A 93 9.84 8.23 -8.02
CA VAL A 93 10.99 9.14 -8.06
C VAL A 93 12.11 8.63 -7.16
N SER A 94 13.26 9.28 -7.21
CA SER A 94 14.41 9.00 -6.35
C SER A 94 15.12 10.32 -6.04
N ILE A 95 14.44 11.18 -5.26
CA ILE A 95 14.91 12.54 -4.99
C ILE A 95 15.41 12.63 -3.55
N PRO A 96 16.70 12.96 -3.31
CA PRO A 96 17.19 13.26 -1.98
C PRO A 96 16.58 14.58 -1.49
N LEU A 97 16.14 14.61 -0.25
CA LEU A 97 15.52 15.75 0.39
C LEU A 97 16.22 16.05 1.73
N HIS A 98 16.38 17.33 2.02
CA HIS A 98 16.92 17.80 3.28
C HIS A 98 15.82 18.50 4.07
N VAL A 99 15.34 17.86 5.13
CA VAL A 99 14.38 18.46 6.06
C VAL A 99 15.15 19.33 7.06
N LYS A 100 14.96 20.62 6.98
CA LYS A 100 15.61 21.60 7.86
C LYS A 100 14.71 22.08 8.99
N ARG A 101 13.41 21.95 8.83
CA ARG A 101 12.40 22.40 9.79
C ARG A 101 11.37 21.33 10.03
N ILE A 102 10.94 21.21 11.27
CA ILE A 102 9.86 20.33 11.70
C ILE A 102 8.88 21.12 12.55
N ASN A 103 7.62 20.76 12.50
CA ASN A 103 6.59 21.27 13.39
C ASN A 103 6.11 20.11 14.27
N ARG A 104 5.89 20.40 15.54
CA ARG A 104 5.25 19.47 16.47
C ARG A 104 3.97 20.10 16.98
N GLY A 105 2.84 19.45 16.66
CA GLY A 105 1.52 20.02 16.89
C GLY A 105 1.31 21.33 16.11
N ASN A 106 0.26 22.06 16.42
CA ASN A 106 -0.19 23.22 15.62
C ASN A 106 0.60 24.54 15.80
N LYS A 107 1.64 24.60 16.64
CA LYS A 107 2.19 25.90 17.03
C LYS A 107 3.73 26.02 17.08
N ASN A 108 4.48 24.97 17.09
CA ASN A 108 5.93 25.07 17.31
C ASN A 108 6.72 24.57 16.10
N THR A 109 7.36 25.52 15.40
CA THR A 109 8.34 25.22 14.35
C THR A 109 9.73 25.17 14.96
N PHE A 110 10.43 24.07 14.72
CA PHE A 110 11.81 23.88 15.17
C PHE A 110 12.74 23.86 13.96
N ASN A 111 13.77 24.69 14.00
CA ASN A 111 14.88 24.60 13.06
C ASN A 111 15.84 23.52 13.54
N LEU A 112 16.17 22.59 12.68
CA LEU A 112 17.11 21.51 13.01
C LEU A 112 18.55 22.04 12.82
N GLN A 113 19.41 21.78 13.80
CA GLN A 113 20.83 22.09 13.71
C GLN A 113 21.51 21.31 12.59
N LYS A 114 21.08 20.07 12.35
CA LYS A 114 21.51 19.23 11.23
C LYS A 114 20.27 18.80 10.45
N PRO A 115 20.25 18.99 9.13
CA PRO A 115 19.13 18.53 8.32
C PRO A 115 18.96 17.01 8.39
N ILE A 116 17.71 16.55 8.44
CA ILE A 116 17.39 15.13 8.28
C ILE A 116 17.42 14.82 6.79
N LEU A 117 18.24 13.84 6.42
CA LEU A 117 18.28 13.34 5.05
C LEU A 117 17.16 12.32 4.86
N MET A 118 16.31 12.55 3.90
CA MET A 118 15.23 11.68 3.46
C MET A 118 15.30 11.45 1.96
N LYS A 119 14.58 10.46 1.46
CA LYS A 119 14.48 10.18 0.04
C LYS A 119 13.02 10.09 -0.38
N ALA A 120 12.60 10.92 -1.32
CA ALA A 120 11.29 10.77 -1.94
C ALA A 120 11.31 9.56 -2.87
N ARG A 121 10.36 8.65 -2.70
CA ARG A 121 10.20 7.43 -3.49
C ARG A 121 9.04 7.48 -4.45
N ASP A 122 8.02 8.21 -4.07
CA ASP A 122 6.86 8.41 -4.94
C ASP A 122 6.20 9.76 -4.60
N ILE A 123 5.68 10.42 -5.61
CA ILE A 123 5.04 11.73 -5.49
C ILE A 123 3.73 11.71 -6.26
N SER A 124 2.71 12.30 -5.66
CA SER A 124 1.43 12.61 -6.30
C SER A 124 0.97 14.02 -5.91
N ILE A 125 -0.11 14.48 -6.51
CA ILE A 125 -0.68 15.79 -6.17
C ILE A 125 -1.09 15.92 -4.69
N ASN A 126 -1.41 14.78 -4.03
CA ASN A 126 -1.92 14.77 -2.65
C ASN A 126 -0.95 14.19 -1.62
N GLY A 127 0.26 13.81 -2.03
CA GLY A 127 1.19 13.24 -1.07
C GLY A 127 2.51 12.79 -1.66
N ILE A 128 3.43 12.56 -0.75
CA ILE A 128 4.79 12.12 -1.03
C ILE A 128 5.13 10.93 -0.13
N LEU A 129 5.73 9.89 -0.69
CA LEU A 129 6.30 8.80 0.09
C LEU A 129 7.76 9.11 0.39
N LEU A 130 8.09 9.23 1.66
CA LEU A 130 9.43 9.49 2.15
C LEU A 130 10.03 8.24 2.77
N GLU A 131 11.28 7.98 2.48
CA GLU A 131 12.11 6.99 3.11
C GLU A 131 13.14 7.70 4.01
N SER A 132 13.29 7.23 5.25
CA SER A 132 14.27 7.72 6.21
C SER A 132 14.88 6.54 6.96
N THR A 133 16.13 6.69 7.40
CA THR A 133 16.80 5.76 8.31
C THR A 133 16.50 6.06 9.77
N LEU A 134 15.84 7.18 10.05
CA LEU A 134 15.46 7.59 11.40
C LEU A 134 14.04 7.13 11.70
N ASP A 135 13.82 6.67 12.90
CA ASP A 135 12.49 6.48 13.44
C ASP A 135 11.87 7.84 13.79
N ILE A 136 10.83 8.22 13.06
CA ILE A 136 10.22 9.54 13.15
C ILE A 136 8.90 9.42 13.89
N PRO A 137 8.67 10.21 14.96
CA PRO A 137 7.38 10.23 15.65
C PRO A 137 6.22 10.62 14.74
N ASP A 138 5.02 10.10 15.02
CA ASP A 138 3.84 10.31 14.18
C ASP A 138 3.23 11.71 14.28
N ASP A 139 3.59 12.47 15.35
CA ASP A 139 3.10 13.84 15.60
C ASP A 139 3.97 14.93 14.97
N ILE A 140 4.88 14.56 14.08
CA ILE A 140 5.79 15.49 13.42
C ILE A 140 5.35 15.81 11.99
N HIS A 141 5.28 17.10 11.70
CA HIS A 141 5.07 17.64 10.35
C HIS A 141 6.40 18.11 9.78
N PHE A 142 6.67 17.81 8.52
CA PHE A 142 7.90 18.21 7.86
C PHE A 142 7.69 19.40 6.96
N ASN A 143 8.64 20.36 7.01
CA ASN A 143 8.80 21.33 5.95
C ASN A 143 9.86 20.82 4.97
N ILE A 144 9.44 20.52 3.77
CA ILE A 144 10.26 19.91 2.72
C ILE A 144 10.46 20.91 1.60
N ASP A 145 11.71 21.10 1.22
CA ASP A 145 12.07 21.81 0.01
C ASP A 145 12.23 20.79 -1.12
N LEU A 146 11.18 20.66 -1.96
CA LEU A 146 11.18 19.75 -3.11
C LEU A 146 11.80 20.45 -4.32
N PRO A 147 13.00 20.03 -4.79
CA PRO A 147 13.61 20.62 -5.96
C PRO A 147 12.86 20.19 -7.23
N LEU A 148 12.42 21.13 -8.02
CA LEU A 148 11.89 20.96 -9.37
C LEU A 148 12.89 21.58 -10.36
N LYS A 149 12.75 21.24 -11.65
CA LYS A 149 13.71 21.64 -12.69
C LYS A 149 14.09 23.13 -12.66
N ASN A 150 13.13 24.02 -12.41
CA ASN A 150 13.32 25.48 -12.49
C ASN A 150 12.93 26.23 -11.20
N MET A 151 12.53 25.50 -10.14
CA MET A 151 12.08 26.09 -8.89
C MET A 151 12.18 25.09 -7.73
N THR A 152 12.12 25.61 -6.52
CA THR A 152 11.98 24.81 -5.31
C THR A 152 10.58 25.02 -4.75
N LEU A 153 9.85 23.93 -4.51
CA LEU A 153 8.54 23.96 -3.90
C LEU A 153 8.67 23.67 -2.41
N ASN A 154 8.28 24.62 -1.56
CA ASN A 154 8.21 24.38 -0.12
C ASN A 154 6.87 23.72 0.23
N ILE A 155 6.91 22.56 0.86
CA ILE A 155 5.75 21.74 1.20
C ILE A 155 5.76 21.48 2.70
N VAL A 156 4.62 21.72 3.34
CA VAL A 156 4.37 21.23 4.71
C VAL A 156 3.60 19.91 4.60
N THR A 157 4.09 18.87 5.26
CA THR A 157 3.51 17.53 5.17
C THR A 157 3.05 17.05 6.53
N ASP A 158 1.90 16.37 6.55
CA ASP A 158 1.41 15.62 7.69
C ASP A 158 1.73 14.14 7.52
N THR A 159 2.14 13.48 8.61
CA THR A 159 2.35 12.04 8.58
C THR A 159 1.00 11.33 8.62
N VAL A 160 0.61 10.73 7.50
CA VAL A 160 -0.67 10.00 7.39
C VAL A 160 -0.53 8.56 7.84
N ARG A 161 0.63 7.95 7.57
CA ARG A 161 0.97 6.58 7.98
C ARG A 161 2.45 6.31 7.83
N LYS A 162 2.92 5.35 8.60
CA LYS A 162 4.30 4.93 8.69
C LYS A 162 4.43 3.45 8.38
N TYR A 163 5.52 3.06 7.77
CA TYR A 163 5.86 1.67 7.53
C TYR A 163 7.31 1.45 7.97
N VAL A 164 7.55 0.43 8.73
CA VAL A 164 8.91 -0.05 9.01
C VAL A 164 9.24 -1.08 7.94
N LYS A 165 10.41 -0.96 7.35
CA LYS A 165 10.93 -1.97 6.42
C LYS A 165 11.88 -2.85 7.20
N ASP A 166 11.53 -4.12 7.33
CA ASP A 166 12.39 -5.16 7.87
C ASP A 166 13.61 -5.41 6.98
#